data_baf250840c0463eab199f5bfd960eabe
#
_entry.id   baf250840c0463eab199f5bfd960eabe
#
_cell.length_a   1.000
_cell.length_b   1.000
_cell.length_c   1.000
_cell.angle_alpha   90.00
_cell.angle_beta   90.00
_cell.angle_gamma   90.00
#
_symmetry.space_group_name_H-M   'P 1'
#
loop_
_entity.id
_entity.type
_entity.pdbx_description
1 polymer ?
#
loop_
_entity_poly.entity_id
_entity_poly.type
_entity_poly.pdbx_seq_one_letter_code
_entity_poly.pdbx_strand_id
1 'polypeptide(L)'
;MKSKLIIYLEMILAFFTACSSEKPTHLEPHLTTLPASDITRGEAILHGSVSLEGETTMPVLTFRYGETEEMALTSNPISLSENSYPAAEVKLCMTGLKAGTTYYYMLQGNNGRTTLSSNPMNFTTLPNDKPSLTAPQVLSYGPCSIIVGFDITSNGGEDITETGCYYAKEGSSNDTQQKTKVENYQGAIGTQQVRLSDLQFNTTYRIWTYAKNRVGETTSQAITFKTTDAVKLQEAGKLSALMGNHLYEYTQLSIVGDLNGDDLVCLRTMAGRDLNNETTAGKLADINMADAHIVAGGSDFGPYYRHTENQVVGQGLFAQCNQLRHIILPSDVIKIEKDAFAYCTSLQEIEIPASVSQIIPSAGCTALESIQVSKANTHYSSLDGVLFNAAGTEILWFPMGKQGDYTLTSTLSGISDYAFKECSITCFIFPDSFSEIGQGALMNSKVEEVSLPAQLKLIPTGTFQGCTRLKVVRLGQKTELISDYVFDGCPLTDLYIDATYPPVCNANAFSTKGTDFLSTCVLHVPAGKKKLYQYNKSWGKFKHITEQ
;
A
#
# COMPACT_ATOMS: atom_id res chain seq x y z
N MET A 1 38.95 -32.93 -37.89
CA MET A 1 40.28 -33.51 -38.21
C MET A 1 41.29 -32.65 -37.45
N LYS A 2 41.82 -33.19 -36.41
CA LYS A 2 43.22 -33.66 -36.24
C LYS A 2 44.21 -32.49 -36.40
N SER A 3 45.12 -32.19 -35.57
CA SER A 3 45.76 -32.93 -34.44
C SER A 3 46.89 -32.08 -33.88
N LYS A 4 47.08 -32.11 -32.57
CA LYS A 4 48.33 -32.58 -31.91
C LYS A 4 49.50 -31.63 -31.95
N LEU A 5 49.98 -31.22 -30.81
CA LEU A 5 50.71 -31.85 -29.72
C LEU A 5 52.27 -31.81 -29.89
N ILE A 6 52.95 -31.66 -28.78
CA ILE A 6 54.27 -32.17 -28.34
C ILE A 6 55.27 -31.06 -27.99
N ILE A 7 55.55 -30.76 -26.70
CA ILE A 7 56.49 -31.37 -25.70
C ILE A 7 57.95 -31.46 -26.18
N TYR A 8 58.85 -30.87 -25.37
CA TYR A 8 60.06 -31.44 -24.75
C TYR A 8 60.77 -30.39 -23.88
N LEU A 9 60.87 -30.56 -22.71
CA LEU A 9 61.74 -31.04 -21.63
C LEU A 9 63.20 -31.33 -22.04
N GLU A 10 64.14 -30.62 -21.52
CA GLU A 10 65.45 -31.20 -21.14
C GLU A 10 66.09 -30.48 -19.95
N MET A 11 66.45 -31.27 -19.01
CA MET A 11 67.22 -31.10 -17.80
C MET A 11 68.68 -31.14 -18.14
N ILE A 12 69.54 -30.22 -17.63
CA ILE A 12 70.93 -30.53 -17.32
C ILE A 12 71.37 -29.88 -16.02
N LEU A 13 71.82 -30.72 -15.15
CA LEU A 13 72.41 -30.52 -13.84
C LEU A 13 73.86 -30.08 -14.00
N ALA A 14 74.27 -29.05 -13.30
CA ALA A 14 75.73 -28.88 -12.96
C ALA A 14 75.86 -28.18 -11.59
N PHE A 15 76.39 -28.95 -10.67
CA PHE A 15 76.90 -28.47 -9.38
C PHE A 15 78.11 -27.64 -9.56
N PHE A 16 78.20 -26.45 -8.97
CA PHE A 16 79.42 -25.87 -8.45
C PHE A 16 79.11 -25.13 -7.15
N THR A 17 79.70 -25.63 -6.08
CA THR A 17 79.85 -24.97 -4.79
C THR A 17 80.72 -23.76 -4.86
N ALA A 18 80.20 -22.58 -4.52
CA ALA A 18 80.96 -21.45 -4.10
C ALA A 18 80.22 -20.80 -2.93
N CYS A 19 80.85 -20.91 -1.77
CA CYS A 19 80.43 -20.20 -0.56
C CYS A 19 80.70 -18.71 -0.78
N SER A 20 79.69 -17.95 -1.11
CA SER A 20 79.66 -16.49 -1.01
C SER A 20 78.67 -16.11 0.08
N SER A 21 79.10 -15.30 1.02
CA SER A 21 78.33 -14.66 2.05
C SER A 21 77.23 -13.80 1.35
N GLU A 22 76.12 -14.42 0.99
CA GLU A 22 74.95 -13.66 0.53
C GLU A 22 74.44 -12.85 1.73
N LYS A 23 74.47 -11.53 1.58
CA LYS A 23 73.62 -10.66 2.40
C LYS A 23 72.18 -11.16 2.30
N PRO A 24 71.40 -11.25 3.39
CA PRO A 24 70.08 -11.64 3.32
C PRO A 24 69.34 -10.73 2.32
N THR A 25 68.89 -11.29 1.20
CA THR A 25 68.05 -10.60 0.28
C THR A 25 66.76 -10.27 1.05
N HIS A 26 66.56 -9.01 1.27
CA HIS A 26 65.32 -8.52 1.90
C HIS A 26 64.20 -8.84 0.91
N LEU A 27 63.48 -9.93 1.16
CA LEU A 27 62.31 -10.31 0.37
C LEU A 27 61.24 -9.25 0.62
N GLU A 28 60.75 -8.63 -0.44
CA GLU A 28 59.69 -7.64 -0.36
C GLU A 28 58.34 -8.30 -0.56
N PRO A 29 57.26 -7.81 0.08
CA PRO A 29 55.91 -8.30 -0.20
C PRO A 29 55.55 -8.17 -1.67
N HIS A 30 54.95 -9.23 -2.24
CA HIS A 30 54.43 -9.19 -3.61
C HIS A 30 52.99 -8.72 -3.61
N LEU A 31 52.72 -7.60 -4.31
CA LEU A 31 51.41 -6.99 -4.46
C LEU A 31 50.87 -7.22 -5.86
N THR A 32 49.61 -7.58 -5.96
CA THR A 32 48.91 -7.75 -7.23
C THR A 32 47.59 -6.99 -7.21
N THR A 33 47.37 -6.13 -8.20
CA THR A 33 46.01 -5.58 -8.46
C THR A 33 45.22 -6.61 -9.22
N LEU A 34 43.99 -6.84 -8.80
CA LEU A 34 43.03 -7.78 -9.42
C LEU A 34 41.88 -6.98 -10.08
N PRO A 35 41.16 -7.57 -11.07
CA PRO A 35 40.07 -6.90 -11.73
C PRO A 35 38.98 -6.43 -10.76
N ALA A 36 38.46 -5.21 -10.97
CA ALA A 36 37.33 -4.69 -10.22
C ALA A 36 36.04 -5.48 -10.52
N SER A 37 35.16 -5.59 -9.52
CA SER A 37 33.84 -6.23 -9.65
C SER A 37 32.72 -5.28 -9.24
N ASP A 38 31.45 -5.76 -9.43
CA ASP A 38 30.23 -5.05 -9.02
C ASP A 38 30.21 -3.58 -9.49
N ILE A 39 30.66 -3.38 -10.74
CA ILE A 39 30.75 -2.07 -11.35
C ILE A 39 29.34 -1.58 -11.69
N THR A 40 28.96 -0.49 -11.07
CA THR A 40 27.70 0.23 -11.30
C THR A 40 27.97 1.61 -11.90
N ARG A 41 27.00 2.50 -11.88
CA ARG A 41 27.17 3.90 -12.30
C ARG A 41 27.96 4.73 -11.29
N GLY A 42 27.87 4.40 -10.00
CA GLY A 42 28.47 5.19 -8.92
C GLY A 42 29.31 4.39 -7.95
N GLU A 43 29.48 3.09 -8.17
CA GLU A 43 30.18 2.19 -7.26
C GLU A 43 30.98 1.13 -8.01
N ALA A 44 32.01 0.62 -7.38
CA ALA A 44 32.79 -0.54 -7.81
C ALA A 44 33.53 -1.15 -6.62
N ILE A 45 33.85 -2.42 -6.67
CA ILE A 45 34.71 -3.09 -5.70
C ILE A 45 36.08 -3.29 -6.33
N LEU A 46 37.11 -2.65 -5.76
CA LEU A 46 38.51 -2.88 -6.11
C LEU A 46 39.00 -4.12 -5.39
N HIS A 47 39.79 -4.93 -6.08
CA HIS A 47 40.39 -6.14 -5.55
C HIS A 47 41.91 -6.10 -5.68
N GLY A 48 42.58 -6.71 -4.74
CA GLY A 48 43.99 -6.91 -4.78
C GLY A 48 44.42 -8.12 -3.94
N SER A 49 45.65 -8.53 -4.09
CA SER A 49 46.24 -9.57 -3.25
C SER A 49 47.65 -9.16 -2.82
N VAL A 50 48.01 -9.60 -1.63
CA VAL A 50 49.36 -9.49 -1.09
C VAL A 50 49.86 -10.88 -0.70
N SER A 51 51.10 -11.22 -1.06
CA SER A 51 51.77 -12.41 -0.57
C SER A 51 53.08 -12.05 0.04
N LEU A 52 53.45 -12.74 1.13
CA LEU A 52 54.69 -12.55 1.90
C LEU A 52 55.59 -13.75 1.67
N GLU A 53 56.86 -13.48 1.42
CA GLU A 53 57.89 -14.51 1.34
C GLU A 53 58.89 -14.31 2.48
N GLY A 54 59.29 -15.40 3.16
CA GLY A 54 60.22 -15.35 4.27
C GLY A 54 59.68 -14.63 5.51
N GLU A 55 60.54 -13.88 6.21
CA GLU A 55 60.23 -13.13 7.44
C GLU A 55 59.77 -11.69 7.17
N THR A 56 59.04 -11.45 6.07
CA THR A 56 58.54 -10.09 5.78
C THR A 56 57.28 -9.78 6.61
N THR A 57 57.18 -8.53 7.05
CA THR A 57 56.00 -8.06 7.77
C THR A 57 54.94 -7.56 6.79
N MET A 58 53.65 -7.80 7.13
CA MET A 58 52.54 -7.27 6.36
C MET A 58 52.59 -5.76 6.26
N PRO A 59 52.64 -5.16 5.07
CA PRO A 59 52.62 -3.71 4.90
C PRO A 59 51.25 -3.12 5.19
N VAL A 60 51.19 -1.83 5.48
CA VAL A 60 49.93 -1.08 5.47
C VAL A 60 49.46 -0.95 4.03
N LEU A 61 48.31 -1.57 3.71
CA LEU A 61 47.76 -1.62 2.37
C LEU A 61 46.78 -0.48 2.11
N THR A 62 46.89 0.12 0.93
CA THR A 62 45.97 1.15 0.42
C THR A 62 45.77 0.93 -1.08
N PHE A 63 44.66 1.43 -1.64
CA PHE A 63 44.54 1.60 -3.08
C PHE A 63 44.83 3.04 -3.46
N ARG A 64 45.70 3.24 -4.47
CA ARG A 64 45.74 4.49 -5.23
C ARG A 64 44.72 4.39 -6.34
N TYR A 65 43.98 5.47 -6.61
CA TYR A 65 42.99 5.51 -7.65
C TYR A 65 42.76 6.93 -8.19
N GLY A 66 42.14 7.04 -9.35
CA GLY A 66 41.81 8.34 -9.95
C GLY A 66 41.26 8.21 -11.36
N GLU A 67 40.77 9.32 -11.91
CA GLU A 67 40.24 9.39 -13.27
C GLU A 67 41.38 9.45 -14.33
N THR A 68 42.62 9.55 -13.93
CA THR A 68 43.82 9.56 -14.78
C THR A 68 44.78 8.50 -14.29
N GLU A 69 45.74 8.13 -15.14
CA GLU A 69 46.84 7.18 -14.82
C GLU A 69 47.71 7.62 -13.65
N GLU A 70 47.71 8.91 -13.30
CA GLU A 70 48.42 9.43 -12.13
C GLU A 70 47.87 8.98 -10.80
N MET A 71 46.57 8.55 -10.78
CA MET A 71 45.89 8.05 -9.58
C MET A 71 46.13 8.93 -8.35
N ALA A 72 45.65 10.19 -8.43
CA ALA A 72 45.96 11.22 -7.44
C ALA A 72 45.37 10.97 -6.03
N LEU A 73 44.39 10.07 -5.90
CA LEU A 73 43.71 9.75 -4.64
C LEU A 73 44.28 8.47 -4.01
N THR A 74 44.23 8.41 -2.68
CA THR A 74 44.61 7.23 -1.91
C THR A 74 43.51 6.88 -0.92
N SER A 75 43.16 5.60 -0.81
CA SER A 75 42.15 5.13 0.13
C SER A 75 42.65 5.21 1.58
N ASN A 76 41.74 5.08 2.53
CA ASN A 76 42.12 4.77 3.90
C ASN A 76 42.85 3.42 3.95
N PRO A 77 43.68 3.18 4.98
CA PRO A 77 44.31 1.90 5.21
C PRO A 77 43.29 0.77 5.29
N ILE A 78 43.58 -0.34 4.64
CA ILE A 78 42.75 -1.52 4.62
C ILE A 78 43.10 -2.40 5.81
N SER A 79 42.14 -2.67 6.68
CA SER A 79 42.32 -3.58 7.81
C SER A 79 42.27 -5.04 7.31
N LEU A 80 43.30 -5.80 7.64
CA LEU A 80 43.38 -7.23 7.39
C LEU A 80 43.00 -8.00 8.66
N SER A 81 42.44 -9.20 8.49
CA SER A 81 42.17 -10.12 9.61
C SER A 81 43.48 -10.70 10.16
N GLU A 82 43.51 -11.07 11.44
CA GLU A 82 44.71 -11.65 12.12
C GLU A 82 45.24 -12.93 11.44
N ASN A 83 44.45 -13.60 10.62
CA ASN A 83 44.81 -14.84 9.90
C ASN A 83 45.29 -14.60 8.45
N SER A 84 45.69 -13.40 8.09
CA SER A 84 46.03 -12.99 6.72
C SER A 84 47.49 -13.33 6.30
N TYR A 85 48.19 -14.18 7.03
CA TYR A 85 49.57 -14.61 6.73
C TYR A 85 49.56 -16.02 6.14
N PRO A 86 50.34 -16.36 5.10
CA PRO A 86 51.32 -15.55 4.36
C PRO A 86 50.74 -14.79 3.14
N ALA A 87 49.44 -14.91 2.87
CA ALA A 87 48.80 -14.21 1.76
C ALA A 87 47.40 -13.73 2.15
N ALA A 88 46.97 -12.58 1.62
CA ALA A 88 45.65 -12.04 1.84
C ALA A 88 45.08 -11.45 0.55
N GLU A 89 43.75 -11.63 0.37
CA GLU A 89 42.96 -10.84 -0.58
C GLU A 89 42.45 -9.58 0.12
N VAL A 90 42.43 -8.48 -0.58
CA VAL A 90 41.93 -7.19 -0.12
C VAL A 90 40.84 -6.68 -1.05
N LYS A 91 39.84 -6.06 -0.45
CA LYS A 91 38.70 -5.47 -1.18
C LYS A 91 38.44 -4.07 -0.65
N LEU A 92 38.10 -3.16 -1.56
CA LEU A 92 37.67 -1.81 -1.23
C LEU A 92 36.40 -1.46 -2.03
N CYS A 93 35.32 -1.19 -1.33
CA CYS A 93 34.13 -0.66 -1.95
C CYS A 93 34.29 0.84 -2.21
N MET A 94 34.21 1.22 -3.49
CA MET A 94 34.23 2.60 -3.95
C MET A 94 32.83 3.09 -4.16
N THR A 95 32.50 4.27 -3.63
CA THR A 95 31.20 4.92 -3.79
C THR A 95 31.36 6.36 -4.26
N GLY A 96 30.31 6.96 -4.82
CA GLY A 96 30.37 8.35 -5.31
C GLY A 96 31.17 8.53 -6.58
N LEU A 97 31.36 7.47 -7.36
CA LEU A 97 32.04 7.53 -8.65
C LEU A 97 31.14 8.24 -9.69
N LYS A 98 31.78 8.86 -10.69
CA LYS A 98 31.06 9.45 -11.82
C LYS A 98 30.66 8.36 -12.82
N ALA A 99 29.46 8.43 -13.34
CA ALA A 99 28.97 7.51 -14.34
C ALA A 99 29.73 7.65 -15.68
N GLY A 100 29.90 6.53 -16.40
CA GLY A 100 30.59 6.49 -17.69
C GLY A 100 32.04 6.92 -17.67
N THR A 101 32.70 6.83 -16.50
CA THR A 101 34.04 7.34 -16.27
C THR A 101 35.01 6.19 -16.06
N THR A 102 36.17 6.27 -16.71
CA THR A 102 37.25 5.30 -16.50
C THR A 102 38.07 5.70 -15.29
N TYR A 103 38.24 4.77 -14.36
CA TYR A 103 39.08 4.90 -13.18
C TYR A 103 40.27 3.95 -13.27
N TYR A 104 41.44 4.48 -12.97
CA TYR A 104 42.68 3.73 -12.82
C TYR A 104 42.92 3.46 -11.36
N TYR A 105 43.47 2.31 -11.01
CA TYR A 105 43.77 1.95 -9.62
C TYR A 105 44.91 0.94 -9.54
N MET A 106 45.58 0.94 -8.40
CA MET A 106 46.58 -0.04 -8.04
C MET A 106 46.67 -0.23 -6.54
N LEU A 107 47.03 -1.43 -6.11
CA LEU A 107 47.34 -1.72 -4.71
C LEU A 107 48.70 -1.20 -4.33
N GLN A 108 48.80 -0.50 -3.21
CA GLN A 108 50.08 -0.06 -2.59
C GLN A 108 50.23 -0.66 -1.22
N GLY A 109 51.48 -0.95 -0.86
CA GLY A 109 51.86 -1.41 0.46
C GLY A 109 53.01 -0.54 1.01
N ASN A 110 52.84 -0.03 2.24
CA ASN A 110 53.88 0.76 2.93
C ASN A 110 54.37 -0.01 4.16
N ASN A 111 55.67 -0.30 4.20
CA ASN A 111 56.32 -1.00 5.32
C ASN A 111 57.04 -0.04 6.29
N GLY A 112 56.81 1.27 6.17
CA GLY A 112 57.46 2.32 6.98
C GLY A 112 58.83 2.77 6.46
N ARG A 113 59.39 2.09 5.42
CA ARG A 113 60.66 2.45 4.79
C ARG A 113 60.50 2.71 3.29
N THR A 114 59.72 1.87 2.63
CA THR A 114 59.46 1.90 1.18
C THR A 114 57.98 1.77 0.91
N THR A 115 57.55 2.33 -0.21
CA THR A 115 56.21 2.12 -0.76
C THR A 115 56.32 1.24 -2.00
N LEU A 116 55.70 0.07 -1.93
CA LEU A 116 55.62 -0.87 -3.02
C LEU A 116 54.29 -0.63 -3.78
N SER A 117 54.31 -0.79 -5.07
CA SER A 117 53.11 -0.63 -5.91
C SER A 117 52.99 -1.83 -6.85
N SER A 118 51.78 -2.33 -6.97
CA SER A 118 51.43 -3.34 -7.97
C SER A 118 51.25 -2.71 -9.37
N ASN A 119 51.06 -3.54 -10.39
CA ASN A 119 50.70 -3.04 -11.71
C ASN A 119 49.32 -2.39 -11.69
N PRO A 120 49.13 -1.23 -12.35
CA PRO A 120 47.82 -0.57 -12.40
C PRO A 120 46.85 -1.34 -13.27
N MET A 121 45.58 -1.21 -12.91
CA MET A 121 44.43 -1.65 -13.71
C MET A 121 43.44 -0.51 -13.87
N ASN A 122 42.46 -0.70 -14.70
CA ASN A 122 41.34 0.24 -14.85
C ASN A 122 40.02 -0.48 -14.94
N PHE A 123 38.94 0.26 -14.69
CA PHE A 123 37.58 -0.12 -14.97
C PHE A 123 36.79 1.12 -15.43
N THR A 124 35.67 0.92 -16.10
CA THR A 124 34.78 2.02 -16.49
C THR A 124 33.44 1.80 -15.85
N THR A 125 32.94 2.81 -15.11
CA THR A 125 31.60 2.80 -14.56
C THR A 125 30.55 2.79 -15.65
N LEU A 126 29.36 2.23 -15.37
CA LEU A 126 28.26 2.24 -16.31
C LEU A 126 27.86 3.68 -16.65
N PRO A 127 27.56 4.00 -17.91
CA PRO A 127 27.08 5.31 -18.29
C PRO A 127 25.65 5.54 -17.77
N ASN A 128 25.27 6.82 -17.65
CA ASN A 128 23.88 7.16 -17.45
C ASN A 128 23.06 6.77 -18.68
N ASP A 129 21.80 6.40 -18.45
CA ASP A 129 20.89 5.91 -19.46
C ASP A 129 19.56 6.66 -19.40
N LYS A 130 18.69 6.42 -20.37
CA LYS A 130 17.31 6.89 -20.35
C LYS A 130 16.52 6.18 -19.23
N PRO A 131 15.42 6.77 -18.75
CA PRO A 131 14.56 6.12 -17.77
C PRO A 131 13.98 4.80 -18.29
N SER A 132 13.60 3.92 -17.36
CA SER A 132 12.81 2.72 -17.66
C SER A 132 11.45 2.83 -17.00
N LEU A 133 10.39 2.38 -17.70
CA LEU A 133 9.01 2.45 -17.22
C LEU A 133 8.20 1.25 -17.72
N THR A 134 7.09 0.97 -17.01
CA THR A 134 6.14 -0.08 -17.36
C THR A 134 5.14 0.40 -18.41
N ALA A 135 4.42 -0.53 -19.04
CA ALA A 135 3.25 -0.21 -19.85
C ALA A 135 2.16 0.43 -18.99
N PRO A 136 1.33 1.33 -19.56
CA PRO A 136 0.23 1.95 -18.84
C PRO A 136 -0.85 0.94 -18.45
N GLN A 137 -1.57 1.23 -17.37
CA GLN A 137 -2.78 0.53 -16.93
C GLN A 137 -3.88 1.55 -16.74
N VAL A 138 -5.09 1.26 -17.17
CA VAL A 138 -6.26 2.11 -16.87
C VAL A 138 -6.75 1.74 -15.48
N LEU A 139 -6.72 2.69 -14.55
CA LEU A 139 -7.06 2.51 -13.14
C LEU A 139 -8.50 2.91 -12.83
N SER A 140 -9.04 3.88 -13.58
CA SER A 140 -10.43 4.35 -13.43
C SER A 140 -10.97 4.79 -14.78
N TYR A 141 -12.26 4.61 -14.98
CA TYR A 141 -12.97 4.85 -16.24
C TYR A 141 -14.06 5.90 -16.04
N GLY A 142 -13.92 7.02 -16.72
CA GLY A 142 -15.01 7.95 -16.97
C GLY A 142 -15.45 7.90 -18.43
N PRO A 143 -16.65 8.41 -18.75
CA PRO A 143 -17.13 8.47 -20.13
C PRO A 143 -16.28 9.36 -21.04
N CYS A 144 -15.67 10.42 -20.52
CA CYS A 144 -14.76 11.30 -21.24
C CYS A 144 -13.41 11.52 -20.54
N SER A 145 -13.12 10.73 -19.51
CA SER A 145 -11.82 10.75 -18.86
C SER A 145 -11.39 9.36 -18.39
N ILE A 146 -10.09 9.19 -18.16
CA ILE A 146 -9.52 8.01 -17.51
C ILE A 146 -8.37 8.42 -16.59
N ILE A 147 -8.08 7.58 -15.60
CA ILE A 147 -6.84 7.65 -14.83
C ILE A 147 -5.93 6.53 -15.32
N VAL A 148 -4.73 6.91 -15.76
CA VAL A 148 -3.69 6.01 -16.24
C VAL A 148 -2.61 5.88 -15.18
N GLY A 149 -2.31 4.66 -14.75
CA GLY A 149 -1.22 4.32 -13.85
C GLY A 149 -0.05 3.65 -14.58
N PHE A 150 1.18 3.88 -14.11
CA PHE A 150 2.40 3.23 -14.57
C PHE A 150 3.53 3.39 -13.55
N ASP A 151 4.57 2.57 -13.65
CA ASP A 151 5.72 2.67 -12.76
C ASP A 151 6.96 3.14 -13.53
N ILE A 152 7.70 4.08 -12.95
CA ILE A 152 9.08 4.37 -13.35
C ILE A 152 9.97 3.40 -12.58
N THR A 153 10.59 2.45 -13.27
CA THR A 153 11.39 1.38 -12.66
C THR A 153 12.86 1.77 -12.47
N SER A 154 13.33 2.76 -13.24
CA SER A 154 14.70 3.31 -13.13
C SER A 154 14.75 4.72 -13.68
N ASN A 155 15.51 5.60 -13.03
CA ASN A 155 15.82 6.93 -13.54
C ASN A 155 17.02 6.95 -14.52
N GLY A 156 17.66 5.80 -14.73
CA GLY A 156 18.85 5.71 -15.61
C GLY A 156 20.12 6.35 -15.03
N GLY A 157 20.11 6.72 -13.74
CA GLY A 157 21.24 7.42 -13.09
C GLY A 157 21.19 8.95 -13.21
N GLU A 158 20.10 9.51 -13.75
CA GLU A 158 19.87 10.95 -13.87
C GLU A 158 18.47 11.29 -13.38
N ASP A 159 18.28 12.48 -12.86
CA ASP A 159 16.97 12.92 -12.37
C ASP A 159 15.94 12.95 -13.51
N ILE A 160 14.75 12.43 -13.22
CA ILE A 160 13.62 12.52 -14.12
C ILE A 160 13.11 13.97 -14.15
N THR A 161 13.14 14.58 -15.32
CA THR A 161 12.72 15.97 -15.51
C THR A 161 11.27 16.12 -15.89
N GLU A 162 10.69 15.10 -16.52
CA GLU A 162 9.30 15.09 -17.00
C GLU A 162 8.80 13.65 -17.17
N THR A 163 7.53 13.44 -16.81
CA THR A 163 6.84 12.17 -17.05
C THR A 163 5.35 12.40 -17.29
N GLY A 164 4.69 11.44 -17.95
CA GLY A 164 3.26 11.54 -18.25
C GLY A 164 2.79 10.52 -19.28
N CYS A 165 1.79 10.91 -20.05
CA CYS A 165 1.11 10.05 -21.01
C CYS A 165 0.94 10.76 -22.35
N TYR A 166 1.15 10.02 -23.41
CA TYR A 166 0.71 10.37 -24.75
C TYR A 166 -0.56 9.58 -25.08
N TYR A 167 -1.46 10.19 -25.82
CA TYR A 167 -2.66 9.52 -26.31
C TYR A 167 -3.11 10.06 -27.67
N ALA A 168 -3.76 9.21 -28.43
CA ALA A 168 -4.33 9.55 -29.73
C ALA A 168 -5.53 8.65 -30.02
N LYS A 169 -6.49 9.13 -30.81
CA LYS A 169 -7.57 8.28 -31.33
C LYS A 169 -6.98 7.16 -32.19
N GLU A 170 -7.54 5.98 -32.10
CA GLU A 170 -7.16 4.87 -32.96
C GLU A 170 -7.39 5.23 -34.43
N GLY A 171 -6.41 4.91 -35.31
CA GLY A 171 -6.45 5.24 -36.72
C GLY A 171 -6.09 6.70 -37.07
N SER A 172 -5.80 7.56 -36.09
CA SER A 172 -5.29 8.90 -36.34
C SER A 172 -3.78 8.86 -36.68
N SER A 173 -3.29 9.83 -37.48
CA SER A 173 -1.86 9.99 -37.72
C SER A 173 -1.09 10.35 -36.45
N ASN A 174 0.21 10.06 -36.40
CA ASN A 174 1.07 10.41 -35.27
C ASN A 174 1.12 11.92 -35.00
N ASP A 175 0.78 12.76 -35.97
CA ASP A 175 0.77 14.22 -35.84
C ASP A 175 -0.38 14.74 -34.97
N THR A 176 -1.36 13.89 -34.62
CA THR A 176 -2.52 14.25 -33.76
C THR A 176 -2.40 13.73 -32.33
N GLN A 177 -1.23 13.21 -31.94
CA GLN A 177 -1.02 12.78 -30.55
C GLN A 177 -1.10 13.96 -29.58
N GLN A 178 -1.74 13.72 -28.44
CA GLN A 178 -1.79 14.67 -27.34
C GLN A 178 -0.86 14.20 -26.22
N LYS A 179 -0.39 15.14 -25.41
CA LYS A 179 0.55 14.91 -24.31
C LYS A 179 0.00 15.50 -23.02
N THR A 180 -0.09 14.69 -21.99
CA THR A 180 -0.46 15.13 -20.63
C THR A 180 0.66 14.76 -19.68
N LYS A 181 1.07 15.70 -18.82
CA LYS A 181 2.11 15.50 -17.81
C LYS A 181 1.50 15.05 -16.48
N VAL A 182 2.28 14.34 -15.68
CA VAL A 182 1.98 14.17 -14.26
C VAL A 182 2.17 15.53 -13.57
N GLU A 183 1.11 16.02 -12.96
CA GLU A 183 1.14 17.29 -12.24
C GLU A 183 1.97 17.18 -10.95
N ASN A 184 2.70 18.26 -10.62
CA ASN A 184 3.51 18.34 -9.40
C ASN A 184 4.51 17.19 -9.22
N TYR A 185 5.02 16.63 -10.32
CA TYR A 185 5.99 15.55 -10.28
C TYR A 185 7.30 15.98 -9.59
N GLN A 186 7.73 15.22 -8.59
CA GLN A 186 8.88 15.52 -7.73
C GLN A 186 10.14 14.69 -8.06
N GLY A 187 10.21 14.08 -9.25
CA GLY A 187 11.38 13.28 -9.66
C GLY A 187 11.42 11.84 -9.10
N ALA A 188 10.39 11.39 -8.39
CA ALA A 188 10.39 10.10 -7.72
C ALA A 188 10.28 8.91 -8.69
N ILE A 189 11.03 7.84 -8.41
CA ILE A 189 10.85 6.50 -9.02
C ILE A 189 9.62 5.85 -8.37
N GLY A 190 8.97 4.95 -9.10
CA GLY A 190 7.79 4.20 -8.63
C GLY A 190 6.51 4.60 -9.34
N THR A 191 5.37 4.33 -8.69
CA THR A 191 4.04 4.48 -9.28
C THR A 191 3.69 5.93 -9.54
N GLN A 192 3.27 6.20 -10.78
CA GLN A 192 2.77 7.48 -11.26
C GLN A 192 1.33 7.35 -11.74
N GLN A 193 0.59 8.43 -11.64
CA GLN A 193 -0.77 8.50 -12.17
C GLN A 193 -0.96 9.78 -12.97
N VAL A 194 -1.72 9.70 -14.05
CA VAL A 194 -2.11 10.85 -14.86
C VAL A 194 -3.56 10.72 -15.29
N ARG A 195 -4.33 11.80 -15.16
CA ARG A 195 -5.70 11.89 -15.67
C ARG A 195 -5.67 12.39 -17.11
N LEU A 196 -6.32 11.65 -18.01
CA LEU A 196 -6.68 12.13 -19.35
C LEU A 196 -8.13 12.58 -19.32
N SER A 197 -8.43 13.78 -19.76
CA SER A 197 -9.77 14.38 -19.81
C SER A 197 -10.13 14.82 -21.23
N ASP A 198 -11.37 15.27 -21.40
CA ASP A 198 -11.91 15.76 -22.67
C ASP A 198 -11.86 14.73 -23.83
N LEU A 199 -11.89 13.46 -23.47
CA LEU A 199 -11.98 12.37 -24.43
C LEU A 199 -13.38 12.35 -25.05
N GLN A 200 -13.49 11.91 -26.30
CA GLN A 200 -14.79 11.73 -26.93
C GLN A 200 -15.44 10.42 -26.48
N PHE A 201 -16.73 10.42 -26.32
CA PHE A 201 -17.52 9.22 -25.98
C PHE A 201 -17.40 8.16 -27.09
N ASN A 202 -17.60 6.90 -26.70
CA ASN A 202 -17.64 5.74 -27.61
C ASN A 202 -16.47 5.70 -28.60
N THR A 203 -15.28 6.17 -28.18
CA THR A 203 -14.11 6.36 -29.03
C THR A 203 -12.95 5.51 -28.52
N THR A 204 -12.29 4.79 -29.43
CA THR A 204 -11.08 4.03 -29.09
C THR A 204 -9.86 4.94 -29.15
N TYR A 205 -9.05 4.89 -28.10
CA TYR A 205 -7.78 5.60 -27.98
C TYR A 205 -6.63 4.62 -27.81
N ARG A 206 -5.47 5.00 -28.37
CA ARG A 206 -4.16 4.43 -28.05
C ARG A 206 -3.50 5.33 -27.03
N ILE A 207 -2.95 4.74 -25.97
CA ILE A 207 -2.23 5.45 -24.91
C ILE A 207 -0.89 4.78 -24.63
N TRP A 208 0.13 5.58 -24.36
CA TRP A 208 1.47 5.13 -23.95
C TRP A 208 2.09 6.16 -23.02
N THR A 209 2.86 5.70 -22.06
CA THR A 209 3.49 6.55 -21.06
C THR A 209 4.90 6.94 -21.48
N TYR A 210 5.42 8.01 -20.90
CA TYR A 210 6.79 8.45 -21.12
C TYR A 210 7.45 8.93 -19.83
N ALA A 211 8.77 8.83 -19.79
CA ALA A 211 9.61 9.48 -18.80
C ALA A 211 10.88 10.02 -19.48
N LYS A 212 11.36 11.17 -19.03
CA LYS A 212 12.49 11.89 -19.61
C LYS A 212 13.48 12.32 -18.54
N ASN A 213 14.75 12.08 -18.80
CA ASN A 213 15.88 12.62 -18.07
C ASN A 213 16.81 13.41 -19.01
N ARG A 214 17.99 13.81 -18.55
CA ARG A 214 18.97 14.55 -19.36
C ARG A 214 19.53 13.71 -20.52
N VAL A 215 19.59 12.38 -20.41
CA VAL A 215 20.06 11.48 -21.47
C VAL A 215 19.03 11.34 -22.61
N GLY A 216 17.73 11.40 -22.27
CA GLY A 216 16.66 11.36 -23.26
C GLY A 216 15.32 10.87 -22.72
N GLU A 217 14.39 10.66 -23.61
CA GLU A 217 13.03 10.17 -23.34
C GLU A 217 12.91 8.69 -23.69
N THR A 218 12.20 7.95 -22.85
CA THR A 218 11.72 6.59 -23.11
C THR A 218 10.20 6.60 -23.12
N THR A 219 9.60 5.85 -24.01
CA THR A 219 8.16 5.61 -24.07
C THR A 219 7.86 4.14 -23.86
N SER A 220 6.72 3.83 -23.27
CA SER A 220 6.22 2.47 -23.12
C SER A 220 5.63 1.91 -24.41
N GLN A 221 5.29 0.63 -24.40
CA GLN A 221 4.35 0.08 -25.37
C GLN A 221 2.97 0.72 -25.18
N ALA A 222 2.25 0.91 -26.29
CA ALA A 222 0.91 1.45 -26.25
C ALA A 222 -0.11 0.36 -25.89
N ILE A 223 -1.12 0.75 -25.13
CA ILE A 223 -2.36 -0.02 -24.96
C ILE A 223 -3.50 0.70 -25.67
N THR A 224 -4.60 -0.01 -25.95
CA THR A 224 -5.84 0.58 -26.46
C THR A 224 -6.92 0.50 -25.38
N PHE A 225 -7.77 1.52 -25.35
CA PHE A 225 -8.96 1.49 -24.53
C PHE A 225 -10.09 2.24 -25.27
N LYS A 226 -11.34 1.90 -24.95
CA LYS A 226 -12.51 2.55 -25.53
C LYS A 226 -13.31 3.25 -24.44
N THR A 227 -13.59 4.56 -24.64
CA THR A 227 -14.50 5.32 -23.78
C THR A 227 -15.92 4.77 -23.88
N THR A 228 -16.68 4.85 -22.79
CA THR A 228 -18.08 4.45 -22.78
C THR A 228 -18.96 5.48 -23.47
N ASP A 229 -20.18 5.07 -23.81
CA ASP A 229 -21.23 6.03 -24.20
C ASP A 229 -21.75 6.75 -22.95
N ALA A 230 -22.22 7.99 -23.09
CA ALA A 230 -22.67 8.77 -21.96
C ALA A 230 -23.79 9.75 -22.32
N VAL A 231 -24.62 10.05 -21.33
CA VAL A 231 -25.59 11.16 -21.39
C VAL A 231 -24.89 12.42 -20.93
N LYS A 232 -24.84 13.42 -21.80
CA LYS A 232 -24.30 14.74 -21.48
C LYS A 232 -25.41 15.71 -21.10
N LEU A 233 -25.39 16.14 -19.86
CA LEU A 233 -26.23 17.22 -19.36
C LEU A 233 -25.66 18.58 -19.80
N GLN A 234 -26.49 19.39 -20.46
CA GLN A 234 -26.14 20.77 -20.82
C GLN A 234 -26.48 21.75 -19.71
N GLU A 235 -27.41 21.36 -18.83
CA GLU A 235 -27.92 22.16 -17.71
C GLU A 235 -28.34 21.18 -16.59
N ALA A 236 -27.99 21.52 -15.34
CA ALA A 236 -28.41 20.76 -14.18
C ALA A 236 -29.95 20.73 -14.03
N GLY A 237 -30.50 19.61 -13.55
CA GLY A 237 -31.94 19.42 -13.37
C GLY A 237 -32.67 18.91 -14.62
N LYS A 238 -31.97 18.51 -15.69
CA LYS A 238 -32.59 18.09 -16.96
C LYS A 238 -32.53 16.60 -17.23
N LEU A 239 -31.94 15.78 -16.34
CA LEU A 239 -31.81 14.34 -16.57
C LEU A 239 -33.17 13.66 -16.81
N SER A 240 -34.18 13.95 -15.99
CA SER A 240 -35.50 13.36 -16.13
C SER A 240 -36.14 13.66 -17.50
N ALA A 241 -35.99 14.90 -17.98
CA ALA A 241 -36.49 15.29 -19.30
C ALA A 241 -35.74 14.57 -20.44
N LEU A 242 -34.43 14.34 -20.30
CA LEU A 242 -33.65 13.58 -21.28
C LEU A 242 -33.98 12.10 -21.29
N MET A 243 -34.25 11.50 -20.14
CA MET A 243 -34.67 10.10 -20.03
C MET A 243 -36.09 9.84 -20.58
N GLY A 244 -36.97 10.83 -20.42
CA GLY A 244 -38.34 10.78 -20.92
C GLY A 244 -39.09 9.52 -20.47
N ASN A 245 -39.74 8.84 -21.41
CA ASN A 245 -40.50 7.61 -21.15
C ASN A 245 -39.64 6.38 -20.89
N HIS A 246 -38.31 6.46 -21.11
CA HIS A 246 -37.35 5.35 -20.94
C HIS A 246 -36.72 5.30 -19.55
N LEU A 247 -37.20 6.11 -18.60
CA LEU A 247 -36.64 6.25 -17.25
C LEU A 247 -36.40 4.91 -16.53
N TYR A 248 -37.24 3.92 -16.75
CA TYR A 248 -37.18 2.62 -16.08
C TYR A 248 -36.54 1.50 -16.90
N GLU A 249 -35.99 1.83 -18.08
CA GLU A 249 -35.42 0.83 -19.00
C GLU A 249 -33.90 0.66 -18.80
N TYR A 250 -33.24 1.70 -18.31
CA TYR A 250 -31.79 1.70 -18.14
C TYR A 250 -31.36 0.78 -17.00
N THR A 251 -30.40 -0.08 -17.29
CA THR A 251 -29.70 -0.90 -16.29
C THR A 251 -28.31 -0.35 -15.97
N GLN A 252 -27.76 0.46 -16.86
CA GLN A 252 -26.48 1.15 -16.69
C GLN A 252 -26.55 2.55 -17.30
N LEU A 253 -25.88 3.51 -16.67
CA LEU A 253 -25.88 4.89 -17.11
C LEU A 253 -24.55 5.57 -16.79
N SER A 254 -23.93 6.16 -17.81
CA SER A 254 -22.81 7.09 -17.64
C SER A 254 -23.29 8.52 -17.88
N ILE A 255 -22.89 9.44 -17.02
CA ILE A 255 -23.37 10.84 -17.05
C ILE A 255 -22.19 11.79 -17.02
N VAL A 256 -22.33 12.89 -17.76
CA VAL A 256 -21.35 13.99 -17.82
C VAL A 256 -22.09 15.31 -17.64
N GLY A 257 -21.54 16.23 -16.86
CA GLY A 257 -22.06 17.56 -16.59
C GLY A 257 -22.53 17.74 -15.16
N ASP A 258 -23.16 18.86 -14.88
CA ASP A 258 -23.59 19.24 -13.54
C ASP A 258 -24.89 18.51 -13.16
N LEU A 259 -24.93 17.95 -11.95
CA LEU A 259 -26.07 17.23 -11.35
C LEU A 259 -26.54 17.97 -10.11
N ASN A 260 -27.77 18.47 -10.11
CA ASN A 260 -28.41 19.03 -8.91
C ASN A 260 -29.40 18.02 -8.28
N GLY A 261 -30.17 18.47 -7.29
CA GLY A 261 -31.14 17.65 -6.57
C GLY A 261 -32.17 16.98 -7.47
N ASP A 262 -32.64 17.63 -8.53
CA ASP A 262 -33.60 17.04 -9.47
C ASP A 262 -33.02 15.85 -10.23
N ASP A 263 -31.75 15.97 -10.65
CA ASP A 263 -31.04 14.88 -11.33
C ASP A 263 -30.76 13.72 -10.38
N LEU A 264 -30.37 14.03 -9.14
CA LEU A 264 -30.12 13.01 -8.11
C LEU A 264 -31.40 12.26 -7.71
N VAL A 265 -32.54 12.93 -7.62
CA VAL A 265 -33.87 12.31 -7.45
C VAL A 265 -34.20 11.41 -8.64
N CYS A 266 -33.92 11.87 -9.86
CA CYS A 266 -34.10 11.07 -11.07
C CYS A 266 -33.26 9.78 -11.00
N LEU A 267 -31.97 9.86 -10.65
CA LEU A 267 -31.09 8.70 -10.49
C LEU A 267 -31.58 7.73 -9.41
N ARG A 268 -32.06 8.25 -8.27
CA ARG A 268 -32.70 7.40 -7.23
C ARG A 268 -33.91 6.66 -7.81
N THR A 269 -34.79 7.38 -8.53
CA THR A 269 -35.97 6.81 -9.13
C THR A 269 -35.63 5.70 -10.13
N MET A 270 -34.59 5.91 -10.93
CA MET A 270 -34.05 4.90 -11.85
C MET A 270 -33.45 3.71 -11.10
N ALA A 271 -32.85 3.93 -9.92
CA ALA A 271 -32.25 2.90 -9.06
C ALA A 271 -33.24 2.23 -8.07
N GLY A 272 -34.54 2.45 -8.24
CA GLY A 272 -35.59 1.72 -7.52
C GLY A 272 -36.22 2.43 -6.33
N ARG A 273 -35.88 3.74 -6.08
CA ARG A 273 -36.47 4.53 -4.97
C ARG A 273 -36.78 5.95 -5.40
N ASP A 274 -37.96 6.42 -5.11
CA ASP A 274 -38.34 7.81 -5.36
C ASP A 274 -37.94 8.77 -4.24
N LEU A 275 -38.42 10.01 -4.35
CA LEU A 275 -38.17 11.08 -3.35
C LEU A 275 -38.71 10.69 -1.96
N ASN A 276 -39.88 10.04 -1.88
CA ASN A 276 -40.52 9.61 -0.63
C ASN A 276 -39.99 8.27 -0.12
N ASN A 277 -38.93 7.74 -0.76
CA ASN A 277 -38.37 6.42 -0.49
C ASN A 277 -39.32 5.24 -0.82
N GLU A 278 -40.34 5.47 -1.66
CA GLU A 278 -41.19 4.42 -2.18
C GLU A 278 -40.51 3.64 -3.30
N THR A 279 -40.92 2.38 -3.47
CA THR A 279 -40.33 1.52 -4.50
C THR A 279 -40.80 1.95 -5.89
N THR A 280 -39.88 2.05 -6.84
CA THR A 280 -40.16 2.34 -8.25
C THR A 280 -39.84 1.13 -9.14
N ALA A 281 -40.26 1.22 -10.43
CA ALA A 281 -39.93 0.20 -11.44
C ALA A 281 -38.47 0.33 -11.99
N GLY A 282 -37.66 1.21 -11.42
CA GLY A 282 -36.30 1.46 -11.85
C GLY A 282 -35.40 0.22 -11.76
N LYS A 283 -34.50 0.05 -12.71
CA LYS A 283 -33.59 -1.11 -12.87
C LYS A 283 -32.11 -0.72 -12.93
N LEU A 284 -31.81 0.57 -12.70
CA LEU A 284 -30.46 1.10 -12.83
C LEU A 284 -29.55 0.47 -11.76
N ALA A 285 -28.64 -0.35 -12.25
CA ALA A 285 -27.70 -1.13 -11.42
C ALA A 285 -26.29 -0.55 -11.43
N ASP A 286 -25.88 0.06 -12.54
CA ASP A 286 -24.53 0.57 -12.72
C ASP A 286 -24.59 2.07 -13.07
N ILE A 287 -23.97 2.90 -12.23
CA ILE A 287 -23.91 4.36 -12.42
C ILE A 287 -22.46 4.80 -12.53
N ASN A 288 -22.11 5.50 -13.60
CA ASN A 288 -20.81 6.15 -13.75
C ASN A 288 -20.97 7.66 -13.83
N MET A 289 -20.56 8.35 -12.79
CA MET A 289 -20.57 9.81 -12.66
C MET A 289 -19.15 10.41 -12.61
N ALA A 290 -18.11 9.67 -13.00
CA ALA A 290 -16.71 10.12 -12.87
C ALA A 290 -16.43 11.50 -13.49
N ASP A 291 -17.15 11.85 -14.56
CA ASP A 291 -17.06 13.12 -15.28
C ASP A 291 -18.29 14.02 -15.09
N ALA A 292 -19.09 13.74 -14.07
CA ALA A 292 -20.15 14.62 -13.59
C ALA A 292 -19.70 15.42 -12.37
N HIS A 293 -20.46 16.45 -12.02
CA HIS A 293 -20.23 17.29 -10.84
C HIS A 293 -21.52 17.43 -10.05
N ILE A 294 -21.48 17.18 -8.74
CA ILE A 294 -22.63 17.47 -7.87
C ILE A 294 -22.61 18.95 -7.54
N VAL A 295 -23.68 19.68 -7.89
CA VAL A 295 -23.83 21.10 -7.66
C VAL A 295 -25.06 21.40 -6.81
N ALA A 296 -25.01 22.43 -5.99
CA ALA A 296 -26.12 22.87 -5.15
C ALA A 296 -27.36 23.24 -5.99
N GLY A 297 -28.54 23.01 -5.45
CA GLY A 297 -29.83 23.39 -6.05
C GLY A 297 -30.71 22.20 -6.40
N GLY A 298 -31.84 22.46 -7.04
CA GLY A 298 -32.87 21.46 -7.34
C GLY A 298 -33.66 21.02 -6.12
N SER A 299 -34.40 19.91 -6.24
CA SER A 299 -35.24 19.34 -5.20
C SER A 299 -34.42 18.70 -4.08
N ASP A 300 -35.00 18.63 -2.90
CA ASP A 300 -34.48 17.81 -1.80
C ASP A 300 -34.50 16.32 -2.21
N PHE A 301 -33.60 15.54 -1.63
CA PHE A 301 -33.48 14.11 -1.98
C PHE A 301 -33.45 13.21 -0.74
N GLY A 302 -33.74 11.93 -1.00
CA GLY A 302 -33.61 10.85 -0.04
C GLY A 302 -34.59 10.92 1.14
N PRO A 303 -34.50 9.91 2.06
CA PRO A 303 -35.45 9.76 3.15
C PRO A 303 -35.34 10.86 4.23
N TYR A 304 -34.32 11.69 4.16
CA TYR A 304 -34.04 12.76 5.13
C TYR A 304 -34.31 14.17 4.57
N TYR A 305 -34.83 14.28 3.33
CA TYR A 305 -35.12 15.56 2.66
C TYR A 305 -33.95 16.53 2.71
N ARG A 306 -32.77 16.09 2.23
CA ARG A 306 -31.54 16.86 2.25
C ARG A 306 -31.36 17.67 0.98
N HIS A 307 -30.86 18.88 1.14
CA HIS A 307 -30.44 19.73 0.03
C HIS A 307 -29.14 19.22 -0.59
N THR A 308 -29.00 19.42 -1.90
CA THR A 308 -27.76 19.15 -2.60
C THR A 308 -26.72 20.23 -2.27
N GLU A 309 -25.52 19.83 -1.91
CA GLU A 309 -24.36 20.66 -1.71
C GLU A 309 -23.31 20.37 -2.79
N ASN A 310 -22.48 21.37 -3.10
CA ASN A 310 -21.42 21.18 -4.10
C ASN A 310 -20.42 20.12 -3.65
N GLN A 311 -20.12 19.16 -4.56
CA GLN A 311 -19.10 18.13 -4.35
C GLN A 311 -19.37 17.20 -3.15
N VAL A 312 -20.63 17.05 -2.72
CA VAL A 312 -21.04 16.24 -1.58
C VAL A 312 -22.00 15.14 -2.01
N VAL A 313 -21.65 13.90 -1.68
CA VAL A 313 -22.62 12.80 -1.68
C VAL A 313 -23.38 12.88 -0.36
N GLY A 314 -24.56 13.49 -0.41
CA GLY A 314 -25.30 13.91 0.78
C GLY A 314 -25.91 12.73 1.55
N GLN A 315 -26.35 13.05 2.78
CA GLN A 315 -26.94 12.06 3.68
C GLN A 315 -28.15 11.34 3.06
N GLY A 316 -28.06 10.02 2.96
CA GLY A 316 -29.14 9.18 2.44
C GLY A 316 -29.38 9.28 0.94
N LEU A 317 -28.49 9.91 0.16
CA LEU A 317 -28.69 10.14 -1.27
C LEU A 317 -29.12 8.89 -2.04
N PHE A 318 -28.42 7.78 -1.87
CA PHE A 318 -28.78 6.50 -2.50
C PHE A 318 -29.34 5.48 -1.50
N ALA A 319 -29.77 5.92 -0.32
CA ALA A 319 -30.31 5.00 0.68
C ALA A 319 -31.44 4.13 0.10
N GLN A 320 -31.36 2.81 0.36
CA GLN A 320 -32.31 1.78 -0.08
C GLN A 320 -32.45 1.61 -1.60
N CYS A 321 -31.52 2.15 -2.40
CA CYS A 321 -31.46 1.89 -3.85
C CYS A 321 -30.99 0.45 -4.11
N ASN A 322 -31.92 -0.52 -3.93
CA ASN A 322 -31.60 -1.95 -3.93
C ASN A 322 -31.30 -2.53 -5.32
N GLN A 323 -31.46 -1.76 -6.40
CA GLN A 323 -31.03 -2.17 -7.73
C GLN A 323 -29.55 -1.86 -7.96
N LEU A 324 -29.00 -0.87 -7.24
CA LEU A 324 -27.64 -0.39 -7.42
C LEU A 324 -26.61 -1.47 -7.04
N ARG A 325 -25.73 -1.81 -7.98
CA ARG A 325 -24.63 -2.78 -7.82
C ARG A 325 -23.27 -2.12 -7.84
N HIS A 326 -23.07 -1.18 -8.76
CA HIS A 326 -21.81 -0.46 -8.90
C HIS A 326 -22.08 1.03 -9.05
N ILE A 327 -21.25 1.84 -8.40
CA ILE A 327 -21.29 3.29 -8.52
C ILE A 327 -19.89 3.87 -8.57
N ILE A 328 -19.62 4.66 -9.61
CA ILE A 328 -18.43 5.49 -9.72
C ILE A 328 -18.87 6.92 -9.44
N LEU A 329 -18.33 7.48 -8.36
CA LEU A 329 -18.65 8.83 -7.90
C LEU A 329 -17.95 9.89 -8.74
N PRO A 330 -18.45 11.14 -8.76
CA PRO A 330 -17.74 12.26 -9.37
C PRO A 330 -16.33 12.41 -8.82
N SER A 331 -15.38 12.64 -9.72
CA SER A 331 -13.96 12.69 -9.35
C SER A 331 -13.57 13.86 -8.47
N ASP A 332 -14.44 14.86 -8.32
CA ASP A 332 -14.27 16.06 -7.49
C ASP A 332 -15.05 16.02 -6.16
N VAL A 333 -15.73 14.93 -5.84
CA VAL A 333 -16.42 14.75 -4.55
C VAL A 333 -15.43 14.84 -3.40
N ILE A 334 -15.71 15.72 -2.44
CA ILE A 334 -14.86 15.94 -1.25
C ILE A 334 -15.40 15.26 0.00
N LYS A 335 -16.72 14.95 0.03
CA LYS A 335 -17.39 14.41 1.21
C LYS A 335 -18.43 13.34 0.84
N ILE A 336 -18.45 12.25 1.60
CA ILE A 336 -19.51 11.22 1.60
C ILE A 336 -20.13 11.23 2.98
N GLU A 337 -21.40 11.62 3.05
CA GLU A 337 -22.08 11.78 4.33
C GLU A 337 -22.65 10.46 4.86
N LYS A 338 -23.09 10.52 6.13
CA LYS A 338 -23.71 9.40 6.83
C LYS A 338 -24.88 8.83 6.03
N ASP A 339 -24.98 7.51 6.00
CA ASP A 339 -26.07 6.77 5.37
C ASP A 339 -26.25 7.03 3.85
N ALA A 340 -25.24 7.63 3.17
CA ALA A 340 -25.31 7.96 1.75
C ALA A 340 -25.75 6.74 0.88
N PHE A 341 -25.33 5.54 1.26
CA PHE A 341 -25.68 4.27 0.61
C PHE A 341 -26.41 3.29 1.55
N ALA A 342 -26.98 3.78 2.66
CA ALA A 342 -27.59 2.92 3.67
C ALA A 342 -28.61 1.95 3.06
N TYR A 343 -28.50 0.67 3.39
CA TYR A 343 -29.40 -0.41 2.93
C TYR A 343 -29.44 -0.59 1.40
N CYS A 344 -28.36 -0.23 0.67
CA CYS A 344 -28.15 -0.65 -0.71
C CYS A 344 -27.75 -2.13 -0.74
N THR A 345 -28.72 -3.03 -0.61
CA THR A 345 -28.48 -4.46 -0.37
C THR A 345 -27.86 -5.21 -1.54
N SER A 346 -27.84 -4.62 -2.76
CA SER A 346 -27.20 -5.19 -3.95
C SER A 346 -25.87 -4.54 -4.30
N LEU A 347 -25.45 -3.48 -3.60
CA LEU A 347 -24.22 -2.74 -3.88
C LEU A 347 -23.01 -3.61 -3.54
N GLN A 348 -22.17 -3.91 -4.56
CA GLN A 348 -21.04 -4.82 -4.46
C GLN A 348 -19.71 -4.08 -4.28
N GLU A 349 -19.59 -2.92 -4.91
CA GLU A 349 -18.34 -2.14 -4.88
C GLU A 349 -18.61 -0.64 -4.84
N ILE A 350 -17.75 0.09 -4.12
CA ILE A 350 -17.69 1.55 -4.08
C ILE A 350 -16.26 1.97 -4.39
N GLU A 351 -16.10 2.88 -5.36
CA GLU A 351 -14.83 3.54 -5.63
C GLU A 351 -14.80 4.93 -4.97
N ILE A 352 -13.82 5.16 -4.11
CA ILE A 352 -13.60 6.43 -3.40
C ILE A 352 -12.60 7.28 -4.17
N PRO A 353 -13.00 8.44 -4.73
CA PRO A 353 -12.13 9.32 -5.51
C PRO A 353 -10.96 9.90 -4.71
N ALA A 354 -9.97 10.41 -5.45
CA ALA A 354 -8.79 11.07 -4.87
C ALA A 354 -9.11 12.30 -4.02
N SER A 355 -10.18 13.03 -4.37
CA SER A 355 -10.62 14.27 -3.74
C SER A 355 -11.33 14.09 -2.40
N VAL A 356 -11.83 12.87 -2.10
CA VAL A 356 -12.59 12.62 -0.86
C VAL A 356 -11.70 12.75 0.36
N SER A 357 -12.05 13.71 1.23
CA SER A 357 -11.37 13.98 2.49
C SER A 357 -12.22 13.66 3.73
N GLN A 358 -13.52 13.43 3.55
CA GLN A 358 -14.45 13.06 4.62
C GLN A 358 -15.38 11.94 4.15
N ILE A 359 -15.45 10.86 4.93
CA ILE A 359 -16.35 9.73 4.68
C ILE A 359 -16.95 9.22 5.99
N ILE A 360 -18.26 9.00 6.00
CA ILE A 360 -18.96 8.32 7.09
C ILE A 360 -19.55 7.02 6.52
N PRO A 361 -19.15 5.87 7.05
CA PRO A 361 -19.63 4.56 6.60
C PRO A 361 -21.16 4.44 6.59
N SER A 362 -21.70 3.72 5.60
CA SER A 362 -23.11 3.41 5.49
C SER A 362 -23.41 2.00 5.98
N ALA A 363 -24.50 1.82 6.75
CA ALA A 363 -24.95 0.52 7.24
C ALA A 363 -25.84 -0.20 6.19
N GLY A 364 -26.01 -1.53 6.36
CA GLY A 364 -26.99 -2.31 5.60
C GLY A 364 -26.61 -2.66 4.16
N CYS A 365 -25.38 -2.40 3.72
CA CYS A 365 -24.87 -2.78 2.40
C CYS A 365 -24.43 -4.25 2.40
N THR A 366 -25.40 -5.18 2.47
CA THR A 366 -25.14 -6.61 2.72
C THR A 366 -24.39 -7.35 1.61
N ALA A 367 -24.40 -6.82 0.39
CA ALA A 367 -23.64 -7.36 -0.74
C ALA A 367 -22.28 -6.67 -0.97
N LEU A 368 -21.93 -5.64 -0.19
CA LEU A 368 -20.70 -4.88 -0.40
C LEU A 368 -19.48 -5.74 -0.07
N GLU A 369 -18.67 -6.05 -1.08
CA GLU A 369 -17.48 -6.90 -0.97
C GLU A 369 -16.19 -6.08 -1.02
N SER A 370 -16.24 -4.90 -1.65
CA SER A 370 -15.04 -4.10 -1.91
C SER A 370 -15.29 -2.59 -1.82
N ILE A 371 -14.38 -1.91 -1.14
CA ILE A 371 -14.25 -0.44 -1.12
C ILE A 371 -12.86 -0.13 -1.68
N GLN A 372 -12.83 0.42 -2.90
CA GLN A 372 -11.58 0.81 -3.55
C GLN A 372 -11.30 2.29 -3.28
N VAL A 373 -10.07 2.62 -2.98
CA VAL A 373 -9.64 4.01 -2.79
C VAL A 373 -8.62 4.35 -3.87
N SER A 374 -8.83 5.48 -4.55
CA SER A 374 -7.86 5.99 -5.52
C SER A 374 -6.47 6.11 -4.88
N LYS A 375 -5.43 5.61 -5.54
CA LYS A 375 -4.04 5.69 -5.06
C LYS A 375 -3.55 7.13 -4.86
N ALA A 376 -4.20 8.11 -5.49
CA ALA A 376 -3.92 9.53 -5.32
C ALA A 376 -4.65 10.16 -4.11
N ASN A 377 -5.50 9.41 -3.40
CA ASN A 377 -6.15 9.91 -2.19
C ASN A 377 -5.13 10.02 -1.05
N THR A 378 -5.07 11.18 -0.39
CA THR A 378 -4.12 11.47 0.69
C THR A 378 -4.71 11.28 2.09
N HIS A 379 -6.01 11.02 2.21
CA HIS A 379 -6.74 10.90 3.48
C HIS A 379 -7.09 9.45 3.81
N TYR A 380 -7.24 8.61 2.79
CA TYR A 380 -7.67 7.22 2.90
C TYR A 380 -6.84 6.29 2.04
N SER A 381 -6.83 5.03 2.40
CA SER A 381 -6.26 3.94 1.61
C SER A 381 -7.19 2.73 1.63
N SER A 382 -7.00 1.81 0.71
CA SER A 382 -7.69 0.51 0.76
C SER A 382 -6.71 -0.63 0.57
N LEU A 383 -6.94 -1.70 1.31
CA LEU A 383 -6.22 -2.95 1.17
C LEU A 383 -7.24 -4.09 1.16
N ASP A 384 -7.18 -4.92 0.14
CA ASP A 384 -8.11 -6.04 -0.02
C ASP A 384 -9.60 -5.62 0.10
N GLY A 385 -9.95 -4.47 -0.47
CA GLY A 385 -11.30 -3.92 -0.46
C GLY A 385 -11.79 -3.36 0.88
N VAL A 386 -10.94 -3.24 1.89
CA VAL A 386 -11.25 -2.66 3.19
C VAL A 386 -10.74 -1.22 3.26
N LEU A 387 -11.54 -0.30 3.80
CA LEU A 387 -11.19 1.11 3.94
C LEU A 387 -10.35 1.37 5.20
N PHE A 388 -9.23 2.01 5.02
CA PHE A 388 -8.31 2.45 6.09
C PHE A 388 -8.13 3.97 6.10
N ASN A 389 -7.59 4.48 7.20
CA ASN A 389 -6.96 5.80 7.20
C ASN A 389 -5.75 5.83 6.23
N ALA A 390 -5.22 7.01 5.92
CA ALA A 390 -4.12 7.16 4.95
C ALA A 390 -2.87 6.35 5.34
N ALA A 391 -2.59 6.21 6.63
CA ALA A 391 -1.44 5.48 7.15
C ALA A 391 -1.61 3.93 7.11
N GLY A 392 -2.81 3.42 6.82
CA GLY A 392 -3.10 1.98 6.86
C GLY A 392 -3.07 1.36 8.27
N THR A 393 -3.20 2.19 9.30
CA THR A 393 -3.10 1.77 10.71
C THR A 393 -4.45 1.64 11.42
N GLU A 394 -5.52 2.13 10.82
CA GLU A 394 -6.87 2.09 11.38
C GLU A 394 -7.87 1.67 10.31
N ILE A 395 -8.71 0.67 10.60
CA ILE A 395 -9.84 0.28 9.75
C ILE A 395 -11.02 1.20 10.04
N LEU A 396 -11.51 1.86 8.98
CA LEU A 396 -12.62 2.80 9.05
C LEU A 396 -13.94 2.17 8.61
N TRP A 397 -13.91 1.29 7.60
CA TRP A 397 -15.10 0.63 7.08
C TRP A 397 -14.75 -0.73 6.48
N PHE A 398 -15.32 -1.78 7.06
CA PHE A 398 -15.22 -3.14 6.56
C PHE A 398 -16.46 -3.51 5.76
N PRO A 399 -16.33 -4.01 4.50
CA PRO A 399 -17.47 -4.37 3.68
C PRO A 399 -18.28 -5.52 4.29
N MET A 400 -19.60 -5.33 4.44
CA MET A 400 -20.48 -6.31 5.09
C MET A 400 -20.64 -7.62 4.31
N GLY A 401 -20.58 -7.55 2.98
CA GLY A 401 -20.69 -8.69 2.06
C GLY A 401 -19.41 -9.51 1.93
N LYS A 402 -18.28 -8.99 2.42
CA LYS A 402 -17.00 -9.70 2.36
C LYS A 402 -17.05 -10.97 3.18
N GLN A 403 -16.77 -12.11 2.52
CA GLN A 403 -16.85 -13.44 3.08
C GLN A 403 -15.45 -14.02 3.36
N GLY A 404 -15.39 -15.05 4.20
CA GLY A 404 -14.18 -15.78 4.51
C GLY A 404 -13.37 -15.21 5.67
N ASP A 405 -12.18 -15.77 5.89
CA ASP A 405 -11.27 -15.31 6.93
C ASP A 405 -10.58 -14.02 6.51
N TYR A 406 -10.49 -13.07 7.41
CA TYR A 406 -9.79 -11.82 7.21
C TYR A 406 -8.69 -11.66 8.26
N THR A 407 -7.45 -11.57 7.79
CA THR A 407 -6.29 -11.36 8.66
C THR A 407 -5.99 -9.88 8.78
N LEU A 408 -6.05 -9.38 10.01
CA LEU A 408 -5.67 -8.00 10.32
C LEU A 408 -4.17 -7.79 10.07
N THR A 409 -3.80 -6.66 9.46
CA THR A 409 -2.40 -6.35 9.17
C THR A 409 -1.59 -6.16 10.44
N SER A 410 -0.30 -6.53 10.43
CA SER A 410 0.59 -6.37 11.59
C SER A 410 0.83 -4.92 12.02
N THR A 411 0.51 -3.96 11.16
CA THR A 411 0.62 -2.52 11.42
C THR A 411 -0.65 -1.91 11.99
N LEU A 412 -1.74 -2.68 12.07
CA LEU A 412 -3.03 -2.18 12.55
C LEU A 412 -2.95 -1.83 14.04
N SER A 413 -3.33 -0.61 14.39
CA SER A 413 -3.39 -0.11 15.76
C SER A 413 -4.82 0.14 16.24
N GLY A 414 -5.79 0.29 15.33
CA GLY A 414 -7.16 0.62 15.69
C GLY A 414 -8.24 0.19 14.70
N ILE A 415 -9.46 0.17 15.20
CA ILE A 415 -10.70 -0.01 14.45
C ILE A 415 -11.65 1.11 14.88
N SER A 416 -12.19 1.85 13.90
CA SER A 416 -13.12 2.95 14.12
C SER A 416 -14.49 2.49 14.62
N ASP A 417 -15.31 3.46 15.02
CA ASP A 417 -16.69 3.24 15.42
C ASP A 417 -17.48 2.52 14.31
N TYR A 418 -18.17 1.45 14.68
CA TYR A 418 -19.03 0.64 13.79
C TYR A 418 -18.34 0.02 12.57
N ALA A 419 -17.00 -0.01 12.49
CA ALA A 419 -16.26 -0.41 11.29
C ALA A 419 -16.56 -1.84 10.81
N PHE A 420 -16.81 -2.79 11.70
CA PHE A 420 -17.20 -4.19 11.41
C PHE A 420 -18.65 -4.48 11.75
N LYS A 421 -19.46 -3.44 11.89
CA LYS A 421 -20.90 -3.64 12.20
C LYS A 421 -21.55 -4.53 11.15
N GLU A 422 -22.30 -5.56 11.61
CA GLU A 422 -23.06 -6.51 10.76
C GLU A 422 -22.18 -7.36 9.81
N CYS A 423 -20.85 -7.39 9.98
CA CYS A 423 -19.96 -8.18 9.13
C CYS A 423 -20.15 -9.70 9.31
N SER A 424 -19.71 -10.45 8.29
CA SER A 424 -19.83 -11.92 8.27
C SER A 424 -18.63 -12.66 8.83
N ILE A 425 -17.60 -11.97 9.34
CA ILE A 425 -16.39 -12.58 9.90
C ILE A 425 -16.72 -13.29 11.20
N THR A 426 -16.18 -14.51 11.38
CA THR A 426 -16.44 -15.36 12.54
C THR A 426 -15.32 -15.34 13.59
N CYS A 427 -14.10 -14.99 13.19
CA CYS A 427 -12.93 -14.97 14.05
C CYS A 427 -12.04 -13.76 13.75
N PHE A 428 -11.46 -13.15 14.78
CA PHE A 428 -10.49 -12.06 14.69
C PHE A 428 -9.21 -12.43 15.40
N ILE A 429 -8.08 -12.26 14.71
CA ILE A 429 -6.73 -12.32 15.29
C ILE A 429 -6.16 -10.90 15.26
N PHE A 430 -6.06 -10.29 16.44
CA PHE A 430 -5.54 -8.94 16.58
C PHE A 430 -4.00 -8.95 16.64
N PRO A 431 -3.32 -8.02 15.96
CA PRO A 431 -1.87 -7.89 16.08
C PRO A 431 -1.47 -7.28 17.45
N ASP A 432 -0.22 -7.48 17.86
CA ASP A 432 0.32 -6.95 19.11
C ASP A 432 0.31 -5.40 19.17
N SER A 433 0.35 -4.73 18.02
CA SER A 433 0.26 -3.27 17.88
C SER A 433 -1.13 -2.70 18.18
N PHE A 434 -2.16 -3.54 18.25
CA PHE A 434 -3.54 -3.11 18.37
C PHE A 434 -3.84 -2.58 19.79
N SER A 435 -4.36 -1.37 19.86
CA SER A 435 -4.58 -0.66 21.12
C SER A 435 -5.92 0.06 21.24
N GLU A 436 -6.63 0.25 20.12
CA GLU A 436 -7.86 1.05 20.09
C GLU A 436 -8.97 0.33 19.33
N ILE A 437 -10.16 0.30 19.91
CA ILE A 437 -11.37 -0.22 19.31
C ILE A 437 -12.49 0.80 19.49
N GLY A 438 -13.24 1.07 18.43
CA GLY A 438 -14.32 2.05 18.42
C GLY A 438 -15.61 1.54 19.06
N GLN A 439 -16.53 2.47 19.31
CA GLN A 439 -17.88 2.17 19.78
C GLN A 439 -18.61 1.29 18.76
N GLY A 440 -19.29 0.24 19.23
CA GLY A 440 -20.07 -0.65 18.37
C GLY A 440 -19.25 -1.31 17.24
N ALA A 441 -17.92 -1.35 17.35
CA ALA A 441 -17.03 -1.76 16.26
C ALA A 441 -17.41 -3.11 15.64
N LEU A 442 -17.87 -4.07 16.42
CA LEU A 442 -18.33 -5.39 15.96
C LEU A 442 -19.84 -5.62 16.17
N MET A 443 -20.61 -4.55 16.40
CA MET A 443 -22.06 -4.65 16.66
C MET A 443 -22.78 -5.50 15.59
N ASN A 444 -23.63 -6.45 16.04
CA ASN A 444 -24.40 -7.36 15.18
C ASN A 444 -23.56 -8.23 14.23
N SER A 445 -22.25 -8.36 14.43
CA SER A 445 -21.40 -9.22 13.62
C SER A 445 -21.64 -10.71 13.89
N LYS A 446 -21.17 -11.59 12.99
CA LYS A 446 -21.28 -13.04 13.12
C LYS A 446 -20.12 -13.67 13.89
N VAL A 447 -19.34 -12.89 14.61
CA VAL A 447 -18.20 -13.36 15.39
C VAL A 447 -18.63 -14.40 16.43
N GLU A 448 -17.85 -15.48 16.54
CA GLU A 448 -18.12 -16.61 17.45
C GLU A 448 -17.15 -16.63 18.66
N GLU A 449 -15.91 -16.23 18.42
CA GLU A 449 -14.86 -16.11 19.43
C GLU A 449 -14.00 -14.86 19.19
N VAL A 450 -13.61 -14.18 20.27
CA VAL A 450 -12.73 -13.02 20.24
C VAL A 450 -11.68 -13.09 21.33
N SER A 451 -10.42 -12.94 20.95
CA SER A 451 -9.31 -12.72 21.88
C SER A 451 -8.77 -11.31 21.70
N LEU A 452 -9.04 -10.44 22.67
CA LEU A 452 -8.59 -9.04 22.64
C LEU A 452 -7.11 -8.93 23.06
N PRO A 453 -6.34 -8.03 22.45
CA PRO A 453 -4.92 -7.85 22.76
C PRO A 453 -4.68 -7.41 24.21
N ALA A 454 -3.53 -7.82 24.76
CA ALA A 454 -3.14 -7.50 26.12
C ALA A 454 -3.08 -5.99 26.42
N GLN A 455 -2.84 -5.16 25.41
CA GLN A 455 -2.65 -3.70 25.53
C GLN A 455 -3.97 -2.92 25.56
N LEU A 456 -5.08 -3.53 25.13
CA LEU A 456 -6.38 -2.84 25.00
C LEU A 456 -6.94 -2.54 26.40
N LYS A 457 -7.07 -1.24 26.72
CA LYS A 457 -7.48 -0.76 28.04
C LYS A 457 -8.97 -0.54 28.17
N LEU A 458 -9.61 -0.10 27.12
CA LEU A 458 -11.02 0.28 27.08
C LEU A 458 -11.78 -0.62 26.11
N ILE A 459 -12.91 -1.19 26.57
CA ILE A 459 -13.90 -1.82 25.71
C ILE A 459 -15.08 -0.84 25.62
N PRO A 460 -15.26 -0.14 24.49
CA PRO A 460 -16.27 0.91 24.35
C PRO A 460 -17.70 0.38 24.34
N THR A 461 -18.66 1.31 24.42
CA THR A 461 -20.09 1.03 24.41
C THR A 461 -20.50 0.20 23.21
N GLY A 462 -21.23 -0.90 23.45
CA GLY A 462 -21.82 -1.72 22.41
C GLY A 462 -20.83 -2.45 21.50
N THR A 463 -19.54 -2.56 21.84
CA THR A 463 -18.52 -3.18 20.97
C THR A 463 -18.99 -4.50 20.34
N PHE A 464 -19.59 -5.40 21.12
CA PHE A 464 -20.13 -6.69 20.67
C PHE A 464 -21.65 -6.76 20.75
N GLN A 465 -22.35 -5.65 20.96
CA GLN A 465 -23.79 -5.65 21.10
C GLN A 465 -24.46 -6.36 19.91
N GLY A 466 -25.37 -7.31 20.21
CA GLY A 466 -26.12 -8.05 19.22
C GLY A 466 -25.32 -9.13 18.47
N CYS A 467 -24.11 -9.48 18.90
CA CYS A 467 -23.33 -10.60 18.36
C CYS A 467 -23.94 -11.94 18.81
N THR A 468 -25.00 -12.37 18.13
CA THR A 468 -25.83 -13.53 18.52
C THR A 468 -25.13 -14.89 18.41
N ARG A 469 -23.89 -14.92 17.88
CA ARG A 469 -23.05 -16.13 17.79
C ARG A 469 -21.88 -16.11 18.76
N LEU A 470 -21.60 -14.98 19.42
CA LEU A 470 -20.42 -14.80 20.29
C LEU A 470 -20.56 -15.62 21.57
N LYS A 471 -19.72 -16.65 21.70
CA LYS A 471 -19.71 -17.58 22.83
C LYS A 471 -18.51 -17.38 23.76
N VAL A 472 -17.34 -17.11 23.19
CA VAL A 472 -16.08 -17.03 23.92
C VAL A 472 -15.44 -15.66 23.73
N VAL A 473 -15.12 -15.01 24.84
CA VAL A 473 -14.37 -13.74 24.83
C VAL A 473 -13.19 -13.83 25.77
N ARG A 474 -12.01 -13.42 25.32
CA ARG A 474 -10.81 -13.26 26.11
C ARG A 474 -10.44 -11.79 26.19
N LEU A 475 -10.48 -11.23 27.40
CA LEU A 475 -10.10 -9.85 27.68
C LEU A 475 -8.63 -9.78 28.05
N GLY A 476 -7.91 -8.80 27.51
CA GLY A 476 -6.48 -8.65 27.72
C GLY A 476 -6.10 -8.22 29.15
N GLN A 477 -4.84 -8.43 29.51
CA GLN A 477 -4.29 -8.15 30.85
C GLN A 477 -4.44 -6.69 31.27
N LYS A 478 -4.40 -5.73 30.33
CA LYS A 478 -4.48 -4.29 30.60
C LYS A 478 -5.90 -3.72 30.50
N THR A 479 -6.93 -4.55 30.37
CA THR A 479 -8.31 -4.05 30.37
C THR A 479 -8.63 -3.36 31.69
N GLU A 480 -8.96 -2.07 31.62
CA GLU A 480 -9.24 -1.19 32.74
C GLU A 480 -10.72 -0.83 32.87
N LEU A 481 -11.41 -0.67 31.71
CA LEU A 481 -12.80 -0.22 31.67
C LEU A 481 -13.61 -0.99 30.62
N ILE A 482 -14.82 -1.44 31.05
CA ILE A 482 -15.86 -1.99 30.17
C ILE A 482 -17.07 -1.05 30.20
N SER A 483 -17.41 -0.48 29.07
CA SER A 483 -18.50 0.49 28.92
C SER A 483 -19.87 -0.18 28.87
N ASP A 484 -20.94 0.58 28.60
CA ASP A 484 -22.30 0.07 28.59
C ASP A 484 -22.59 -0.83 27.36
N TYR A 485 -23.45 -1.82 27.54
CA TYR A 485 -24.02 -2.69 26.49
C TYR A 485 -23.00 -3.50 25.69
N VAL A 486 -21.78 -3.70 26.19
CA VAL A 486 -20.71 -4.37 25.45
C VAL A 486 -21.11 -5.77 24.98
N PHE A 487 -21.79 -6.54 25.83
CA PHE A 487 -22.22 -7.93 25.57
C PHE A 487 -23.73 -8.10 25.45
N ASP A 488 -24.48 -7.00 25.29
CA ASP A 488 -25.93 -7.04 25.21
C ASP A 488 -26.37 -7.91 24.01
N GLY A 489 -27.20 -8.92 24.24
CA GLY A 489 -27.64 -9.86 23.18
C GLY A 489 -26.62 -10.95 22.81
N CYS A 490 -25.47 -11.06 23.51
CA CYS A 490 -24.47 -12.12 23.26
C CYS A 490 -24.75 -13.37 24.11
N PRO A 491 -24.80 -14.60 23.53
CA PRO A 491 -24.99 -15.85 24.26
C PRO A 491 -23.65 -16.40 24.82
N LEU A 492 -22.95 -15.62 25.64
CA LEU A 492 -21.66 -16.00 26.16
C LEU A 492 -21.72 -17.29 26.99
N THR A 493 -20.81 -18.22 26.71
CA THR A 493 -20.55 -19.42 27.51
C THR A 493 -19.32 -19.28 28.37
N ASP A 494 -18.30 -18.59 27.89
CA ASP A 494 -17.01 -18.41 28.54
C ASP A 494 -16.50 -16.98 28.39
N LEU A 495 -16.13 -16.35 29.51
CA LEU A 495 -15.49 -15.05 29.53
C LEU A 495 -14.17 -15.17 30.30
N TYR A 496 -13.04 -15.03 29.57
CA TYR A 496 -11.71 -15.06 30.16
C TYR A 496 -11.22 -13.64 30.41
N ILE A 497 -10.56 -13.44 31.54
CA ILE A 497 -9.94 -12.18 31.88
C ILE A 497 -8.57 -12.39 32.50
N ASP A 498 -7.56 -11.73 31.92
CA ASP A 498 -6.18 -11.83 32.39
C ASP A 498 -5.79 -10.67 33.36
N ALA A 499 -6.69 -9.70 33.55
CA ALA A 499 -6.45 -8.57 34.46
C ALA A 499 -6.36 -9.04 35.91
N THR A 500 -5.29 -8.65 36.60
CA THR A 500 -5.05 -9.00 38.01
C THR A 500 -6.11 -8.43 38.95
N TYR A 501 -6.66 -7.27 38.63
CA TYR A 501 -7.74 -6.61 39.35
C TYR A 501 -8.98 -6.49 38.47
N PRO A 502 -10.19 -6.65 39.03
CA PRO A 502 -11.41 -6.52 38.25
C PRO A 502 -11.51 -5.16 37.57
N PRO A 503 -11.61 -5.10 36.24
CA PRO A 503 -11.86 -3.85 35.51
C PRO A 503 -13.09 -3.12 36.00
N VAL A 504 -13.08 -1.80 35.91
CA VAL A 504 -14.25 -0.97 36.15
C VAL A 504 -15.30 -1.27 35.10
N CYS A 505 -16.56 -1.39 35.49
CA CYS A 505 -17.67 -1.63 34.58
C CYS A 505 -18.70 -0.51 34.73
N ASN A 506 -19.17 0.03 33.61
CA ASN A 506 -20.32 0.91 33.60
C ASN A 506 -21.60 0.17 34.08
N ALA A 507 -22.65 0.90 34.40
CA ALA A 507 -23.86 0.35 35.02
C ALA A 507 -24.50 -0.79 34.18
N ASN A 508 -24.47 -0.67 32.82
CA ASN A 508 -25.06 -1.59 31.87
C ASN A 508 -24.02 -2.44 31.14
N ALA A 509 -22.74 -2.52 31.62
CA ALA A 509 -21.69 -3.29 30.92
C ALA A 509 -22.08 -4.75 30.70
N PHE A 510 -22.75 -5.36 31.66
CA PHE A 510 -23.29 -6.72 31.62
C PHE A 510 -24.82 -6.71 31.54
N SER A 511 -25.39 -5.86 30.64
CA SER A 511 -26.81 -5.92 30.35
C SER A 511 -27.17 -7.31 29.80
N THR A 512 -28.25 -7.88 30.30
CA THR A 512 -28.75 -9.20 29.92
C THR A 512 -29.98 -9.10 29.00
N LYS A 513 -30.19 -7.97 28.38
CA LYS A 513 -31.31 -7.77 27.44
C LYS A 513 -31.19 -8.74 26.28
N GLY A 514 -32.14 -9.70 26.24
CA GLY A 514 -32.16 -10.74 25.20
C GLY A 514 -31.45 -12.06 25.56
N THR A 515 -30.51 -12.08 26.52
CA THR A 515 -29.81 -13.30 26.95
C THR A 515 -29.41 -13.17 28.43
N ASP A 516 -29.69 -14.20 29.28
CA ASP A 516 -29.22 -14.22 30.67
C ASP A 516 -27.88 -14.99 30.79
N PHE A 517 -26.86 -14.48 30.12
CA PHE A 517 -25.54 -15.13 30.15
C PHE A 517 -24.88 -15.10 31.53
N LEU A 518 -25.25 -14.18 32.43
CA LEU A 518 -24.69 -14.12 33.79
C LEU A 518 -24.97 -15.38 34.63
N SER A 519 -26.04 -16.10 34.32
CA SER A 519 -26.42 -17.34 34.99
C SER A 519 -25.76 -18.59 34.44
N THR A 520 -25.27 -18.56 33.18
CA THR A 520 -24.76 -19.73 32.46
C THR A 520 -23.27 -19.61 32.10
N CYS A 521 -22.79 -18.39 31.84
CA CYS A 521 -21.41 -18.13 31.43
C CYS A 521 -20.43 -18.42 32.57
N VAL A 522 -19.32 -19.10 32.25
CA VAL A 522 -18.22 -19.29 33.19
C VAL A 522 -17.25 -18.10 33.03
N LEU A 523 -17.06 -17.37 34.14
CA LEU A 523 -16.04 -16.34 34.24
C LEU A 523 -14.72 -16.96 34.68
N HIS A 524 -13.70 -16.92 33.81
CA HIS A 524 -12.37 -17.42 34.10
C HIS A 524 -11.48 -16.24 34.53
N VAL A 525 -10.92 -16.31 35.75
CA VAL A 525 -10.10 -15.24 36.32
C VAL A 525 -8.70 -15.75 36.68
N PRO A 526 -7.69 -14.89 36.81
CA PRO A 526 -6.33 -15.31 37.13
C PRO A 526 -6.26 -16.08 38.48
N ALA A 527 -5.32 -17.03 38.55
CA ALA A 527 -5.07 -17.84 39.75
C ALA A 527 -4.91 -16.99 40.99
N GLY A 528 -5.60 -17.38 42.09
CA GLY A 528 -5.62 -16.68 43.37
C GLY A 528 -6.46 -15.39 43.38
N LYS A 529 -7.22 -15.06 42.32
CA LYS A 529 -7.99 -13.83 42.21
C LYS A 529 -9.51 -14.01 42.29
N LYS A 530 -10.01 -15.23 42.35
CA LYS A 530 -11.46 -15.54 42.41
C LYS A 530 -12.21 -14.69 43.40
N LYS A 531 -11.72 -14.55 44.64
CA LYS A 531 -12.38 -13.76 45.67
C LYS A 531 -12.52 -12.28 45.32
N LEU A 532 -11.50 -11.68 44.65
CA LEU A 532 -11.57 -10.28 44.24
C LEU A 532 -12.71 -10.04 43.25
N TYR A 533 -12.87 -10.93 42.28
CA TYR A 533 -13.94 -10.86 41.29
C TYR A 533 -15.31 -11.18 41.92
N GLN A 534 -15.39 -12.18 42.76
CA GLN A 534 -16.63 -12.61 43.41
C GLN A 534 -17.24 -11.51 44.30
N TYR A 535 -16.42 -10.72 45.04
CA TYR A 535 -16.88 -9.63 45.88
C TYR A 535 -17.03 -8.29 45.14
N ASN A 536 -16.65 -8.22 43.84
CA ASN A 536 -16.84 -7.02 43.06
C ASN A 536 -18.32 -6.84 42.68
N LYS A 537 -18.84 -5.61 42.77
CA LYS A 537 -20.25 -5.28 42.53
C LYS A 537 -20.75 -5.69 41.13
N SER A 538 -19.90 -5.57 40.10
CA SER A 538 -20.25 -5.88 38.70
C SER A 538 -19.92 -7.33 38.36
N TRP A 539 -18.71 -7.77 38.63
CA TRP A 539 -18.21 -9.11 38.32
C TRP A 539 -18.81 -10.22 39.19
N GLY A 540 -19.15 -9.93 40.41
CA GLY A 540 -19.82 -10.88 41.30
C GLY A 540 -21.24 -11.26 40.91
N LYS A 541 -21.79 -10.69 39.82
CA LYS A 541 -23.09 -11.10 39.25
C LYS A 541 -22.99 -12.43 38.47
N PHE A 542 -21.79 -12.85 38.05
CA PHE A 542 -21.59 -14.15 37.42
C PHE A 542 -21.78 -15.27 38.47
N LYS A 543 -22.63 -16.26 38.13
CA LYS A 543 -22.88 -17.40 39.02
C LYS A 543 -21.75 -18.41 39.01
N HIS A 544 -21.01 -18.51 37.95
CA HIS A 544 -19.90 -19.45 37.78
C HIS A 544 -18.59 -18.69 37.59
N ILE A 545 -17.74 -18.70 38.63
CA ILE A 545 -16.40 -18.08 38.60
C ILE A 545 -15.37 -19.16 38.90
N THR A 546 -14.38 -19.33 38.01
CA THR A 546 -13.28 -20.28 38.13
C THR A 546 -11.93 -19.58 37.95
N GLU A 547 -10.87 -20.17 38.48
CA GLU A 547 -9.50 -19.72 38.26
C GLU A 547 -8.89 -20.48 37.09
N GLN A 548 -8.10 -19.82 36.27
CA GLN A 548 -7.37 -20.38 35.16
C GLN A 548 -5.88 -20.47 35.41
#